data_3a928b0bc91c40f87c574c6465a4a43a
#
_entry.id   3a928b0bc91c40f87c574c6465a4a43a
#
_cell.length_a   1.000
_cell.length_b   1.000
_cell.length_c   1.000
_cell.angle_alpha   90.00
_cell.angle_beta   90.00
_cell.angle_gamma   90.00
#
_symmetry.space_group_name_H-M   'P 1'
#
loop_
_entity.id
_entity.type
_entity.pdbx_description
1 polymer ?
#
loop_
_entity_poly.entity_id
_entity_poly.type
_entity_poly.pdbx_seq_one_letter_code
_entity_poly.pdbx_strand_id
1 'polypeptide(L)'
;MRLAVAVRPPRSVVDRLAELPRPPRPGLNWSVPEQWIVKVRPLGHVAEALWPGLADAVRAALDGAGPVGVRVGPVAERLGGQWLGVPAHGLDDLGAAVFEATAGIVPVTHPQPFRADLVLARGRVPADLAGLPLDVRWTVDEVVLVADRSSPRAPRLADVAVVPLRG
;
A
#
# COMPACT_ATOMS: atom_id res chain seq x y z
N MET A 1 -1.89 -10.42 -14.03
CA MET A 1 -1.40 -10.35 -12.64
C MET A 1 -2.05 -9.19 -11.90
N ARG A 2 -2.16 -9.27 -10.61
CA ARG A 2 -2.70 -8.17 -9.80
C ARG A 2 -1.55 -7.23 -9.45
N LEU A 3 -1.69 -5.95 -9.81
CA LEU A 3 -0.65 -4.94 -9.62
C LEU A 3 -1.12 -3.80 -8.71
N ALA A 4 -0.17 -3.16 -8.06
CA ALA A 4 -0.37 -1.89 -7.37
C ALA A 4 0.91 -1.05 -7.43
N VAL A 5 0.76 0.26 -7.42
CA VAL A 5 1.85 1.17 -7.09
C VAL A 5 1.80 1.40 -5.59
N ALA A 6 2.91 1.20 -4.92
CA ALA A 6 2.96 1.21 -3.47
C ALA A 6 4.27 1.78 -2.93
N VAL A 7 4.28 2.08 -1.64
CA VAL A 7 5.49 2.39 -0.89
C VAL A 7 5.69 1.33 0.19
N ARG A 8 6.95 0.96 0.41
CA ARG A 8 7.30 0.00 1.44
C ARG A 8 7.82 0.71 2.68
N PRO A 9 7.37 0.32 3.87
CA PRO A 9 7.94 0.85 5.10
C PRO A 9 9.39 0.40 5.25
N PRO A 10 10.26 1.25 5.82
CA PRO A 10 11.64 0.87 6.13
C PRO A 10 11.70 -0.11 7.30
N ARG A 11 12.85 -0.70 7.52
CA ARG A 11 13.05 -1.72 8.56
C ARG A 11 12.64 -1.23 9.95
N SER A 12 12.94 0.00 10.30
CA SER A 12 12.55 0.58 11.60
C SER A 12 11.04 0.60 11.80
N VAL A 13 10.29 0.87 10.75
CA VAL A 13 8.80 0.86 10.78
C VAL A 13 8.30 -0.59 10.81
N VAL A 14 8.90 -1.49 10.04
CA VAL A 14 8.55 -2.91 10.07
C VAL A 14 8.75 -3.48 11.48
N ASP A 15 9.84 -3.15 12.15
CA ASP A 15 10.09 -3.58 13.52
C ASP A 15 9.03 -3.04 14.49
N ARG A 16 8.61 -1.79 14.31
CA ARG A 16 7.54 -1.19 15.12
C ARG A 16 6.20 -1.87 14.89
N LEU A 17 5.87 -2.21 13.63
CA LEU A 17 4.66 -2.95 13.29
C LEU A 17 4.66 -4.35 13.92
N ALA A 18 5.82 -5.00 13.95
CA ALA A 18 5.97 -6.33 14.54
C ALA A 18 5.71 -6.35 16.05
N GLU A 19 5.85 -5.21 16.74
CA GLU A 19 5.57 -5.07 18.17
C GLU A 19 4.08 -4.93 18.50
N LEU A 20 3.23 -4.67 17.51
CA LEU A 20 1.79 -4.51 17.76
C LEU A 20 1.17 -5.81 18.29
N PRO A 21 0.26 -5.72 19.26
CA PRO A 21 -0.51 -6.88 19.68
C PRO A 21 -1.38 -7.37 18.53
N ARG A 22 -1.34 -8.67 18.29
CA ARG A 22 -2.10 -9.33 17.23
C ARG A 22 -2.89 -10.50 17.82
N PRO A 23 -3.91 -10.22 18.64
CA PRO A 23 -4.67 -11.28 19.28
C PRO A 23 -5.42 -12.11 18.24
N PRO A 24 -5.35 -13.44 18.32
CA PRO A 24 -6.11 -14.30 17.42
C PRO A 24 -7.61 -14.14 17.67
N ARG A 25 -8.37 -14.02 16.59
CA ARG A 25 -9.84 -13.92 16.62
C ARG A 25 -10.43 -14.80 15.52
N PRO A 26 -11.62 -15.37 15.71
CA PRO A 26 -12.27 -16.18 14.69
C PRO A 26 -12.50 -15.42 13.38
N GLY A 27 -12.03 -15.96 12.26
CA GLY A 27 -12.20 -15.36 10.93
C GLY A 27 -11.34 -14.13 10.66
N LEU A 28 -10.41 -13.78 11.55
CA LEU A 28 -9.49 -12.67 11.40
C LEU A 28 -8.13 -13.16 10.94
N ASN A 29 -7.61 -12.56 9.86
CA ASN A 29 -6.29 -12.88 9.30
C ASN A 29 -5.38 -11.67 9.43
N TRP A 30 -4.41 -11.73 10.34
CA TRP A 30 -3.41 -10.69 10.49
C TRP A 30 -2.44 -10.70 9.31
N SER A 31 -2.13 -9.52 8.79
CA SER A 31 -1.14 -9.37 7.74
C SER A 31 0.26 -9.74 8.26
N VAL A 32 1.03 -10.38 7.41
CA VAL A 32 2.44 -10.70 7.68
C VAL A 32 3.36 -9.63 7.12
N PRO A 33 4.64 -9.54 7.56
CA PRO A 33 5.55 -8.47 7.13
C PRO A 33 5.64 -8.27 5.62
N GLU A 34 5.55 -9.33 4.83
CA GLU A 34 5.58 -9.27 3.36
C GLU A 34 4.39 -8.50 2.78
N GLN A 35 3.30 -8.38 3.53
CA GLN A 35 2.07 -7.68 3.12
C GLN A 35 2.02 -6.23 3.62
N TRP A 36 3.00 -5.79 4.41
CA TRP A 36 3.02 -4.44 4.94
C TRP A 36 3.53 -3.46 3.89
N ILE A 37 2.61 -3.00 3.08
CA ILE A 37 2.82 -1.95 2.08
C ILE A 37 1.70 -0.92 2.21
N VAL A 38 1.97 0.30 1.75
CA VAL A 38 0.95 1.32 1.58
C VAL A 38 0.72 1.50 0.09
N LYS A 39 -0.45 1.10 -0.39
CA LYS A 39 -0.80 1.28 -1.80
C LYS A 39 -1.05 2.76 -2.07
N VAL A 40 -0.38 3.28 -3.06
CA VAL A 40 -0.62 4.61 -3.60
C VAL A 40 -1.74 4.55 -4.64
N ARG A 41 -1.72 3.50 -5.46
CA ARG A 41 -2.79 3.19 -6.40
C ARG A 41 -2.88 1.69 -6.67
N PRO A 42 -4.01 1.04 -6.36
CA PRO A 42 -4.33 -0.29 -6.87
C PRO A 42 -4.57 -0.21 -8.39
N LEU A 43 -3.99 -1.15 -9.14
CA LEU A 43 -4.16 -1.23 -10.59
C LEU A 43 -5.09 -2.38 -11.01
N GLY A 44 -5.45 -3.26 -10.06
CA GLY A 44 -6.28 -4.42 -10.33
C GLY A 44 -5.55 -5.50 -11.12
N HIS A 45 -6.32 -6.31 -11.84
CA HIS A 45 -5.77 -7.34 -12.70
C HIS A 45 -5.29 -6.72 -14.02
N VAL A 46 -4.02 -6.90 -14.33
CA VAL A 46 -3.35 -6.33 -15.49
C VAL A 46 -2.69 -7.44 -16.28
N ALA A 47 -2.80 -7.38 -17.61
CA ALA A 47 -2.07 -8.29 -18.50
C ALA A 47 -0.58 -8.12 -18.25
N GLU A 48 0.15 -9.23 -18.17
CA GLU A 48 1.57 -9.22 -17.82
C GLU A 48 2.40 -8.35 -18.78
N ALA A 49 2.02 -8.31 -20.05
CA ALA A 49 2.71 -7.50 -21.05
C ALA A 49 2.63 -5.99 -20.81
N LEU A 50 1.71 -5.51 -19.95
CA LEU A 50 1.50 -4.08 -19.72
C LEU A 50 2.39 -3.50 -18.61
N TRP A 51 2.95 -4.33 -17.73
CA TRP A 51 3.67 -3.78 -16.58
C TRP A 51 4.90 -2.93 -16.95
N PRO A 52 5.69 -3.24 -18.02
CA PRO A 52 6.82 -2.37 -18.37
C PRO A 52 6.37 -0.96 -18.77
N GLY A 53 5.30 -0.84 -19.53
CA GLY A 53 4.72 0.45 -19.93
C GLY A 53 4.15 1.23 -18.74
N LEU A 54 3.52 0.52 -17.79
CA LEU A 54 3.06 1.13 -16.53
C LEU A 54 4.24 1.65 -15.71
N ALA A 55 5.30 0.88 -15.59
CA ALA A 55 6.51 1.30 -14.88
C ALA A 55 7.13 2.55 -15.51
N ASP A 56 7.19 2.59 -16.84
CA ASP A 56 7.70 3.76 -17.57
C ASP A 56 6.82 4.99 -17.37
N ALA A 57 5.50 4.83 -17.39
CA ALA A 57 4.57 5.92 -17.15
C ALA A 57 4.71 6.50 -15.74
N VAL A 58 4.83 5.63 -14.74
CA VAL A 58 5.06 6.06 -13.35
C VAL A 58 6.40 6.77 -13.22
N ARG A 59 7.45 6.22 -13.82
CA ARG A 59 8.78 6.82 -13.80
C ARG A 59 8.79 8.21 -14.43
N ALA A 60 8.12 8.38 -15.56
CA ALA A 60 8.00 9.67 -16.23
C ALA A 60 7.20 10.68 -15.39
N ALA A 61 6.11 10.24 -14.77
CA ALA A 61 5.27 11.10 -13.93
C ALA A 61 5.98 11.58 -12.66
N LEU A 62 6.90 10.79 -12.13
CA LEU A 62 7.61 11.08 -10.90
C LEU A 62 9.02 11.63 -11.13
N ASP A 63 9.37 11.87 -12.39
CA ASP A 63 10.64 12.51 -12.72
C ASP A 63 10.69 13.91 -12.11
N GLY A 64 11.75 14.18 -11.35
CA GLY A 64 11.89 15.44 -10.61
C GLY A 64 11.11 15.51 -9.29
N ALA A 65 10.30 14.52 -8.98
CA ALA A 65 9.64 14.44 -7.67
C ALA A 65 10.65 14.02 -6.60
N GLY A 66 10.78 14.81 -5.55
CA GLY A 66 11.65 14.51 -4.43
C GLY A 66 11.02 13.53 -3.42
N PRO A 67 11.82 13.12 -2.43
CA PRO A 67 11.31 12.33 -1.31
C PRO A 67 10.16 13.02 -0.59
N VAL A 68 9.22 12.23 -0.09
CA VAL A 68 8.04 12.73 0.64
C VAL A 68 7.95 12.11 2.02
N GLY A 69 7.53 12.92 3.01
CA GLY A 69 7.24 12.43 4.35
C GLY A 69 5.89 11.73 4.38
N VAL A 70 5.82 10.56 5.00
CA VAL A 70 4.58 9.85 5.22
C VAL A 70 4.36 9.58 6.70
N ARG A 71 3.11 9.66 7.14
CA ARG A 71 2.67 9.27 8.47
C ARG A 71 1.60 8.21 8.36
N VAL A 72 1.78 7.10 9.06
CA VAL A 72 0.77 6.06 9.23
C VAL A 72 0.29 6.10 10.68
N GLY A 73 -0.94 6.47 10.87
CA GLY A 73 -1.52 6.68 12.20
C GLY A 73 -2.70 7.66 12.18
N PRO A 74 -3.16 8.08 13.37
CA PRO A 74 -2.67 7.74 14.73
C PRO A 74 -3.22 6.42 15.27
N VAL A 75 -4.29 5.88 14.69
CA VAL A 75 -4.96 4.67 15.17
C VAL A 75 -5.48 3.83 14.02
N ALA A 76 -5.66 2.55 14.27
CA ALA A 76 -6.30 1.66 13.33
C ALA A 76 -7.80 1.94 13.22
N GLU A 77 -8.35 1.77 12.03
CA GLU A 77 -9.76 1.94 11.71
C GLU A 77 -10.33 0.65 11.13
N ARG A 78 -11.57 0.35 11.51
CA ARG A 78 -12.32 -0.77 10.95
C ARG A 78 -13.07 -0.29 9.71
N LEU A 79 -12.71 -0.84 8.56
CA LEU A 79 -13.27 -0.46 7.26
C LEU A 79 -14.26 -1.54 6.79
N GLY A 80 -15.54 -1.20 6.80
CA GLY A 80 -16.61 -2.10 6.32
C GLY A 80 -16.72 -3.44 7.05
N GLY A 81 -16.07 -3.61 8.20
CA GLY A 81 -16.03 -4.87 8.93
C GLY A 81 -15.14 -5.95 8.34
N GLN A 82 -14.48 -5.66 7.22
CA GLN A 82 -13.64 -6.62 6.47
C GLN A 82 -12.14 -6.29 6.53
N TRP A 83 -11.80 -5.09 6.94
CA TRP A 83 -10.43 -4.59 6.96
C TRP A 83 -10.15 -3.87 8.26
N LEU A 84 -8.95 -4.07 8.78
CA LEU A 84 -8.37 -3.24 9.83
C LEU A 84 -7.19 -2.52 9.19
N GLY A 85 -7.32 -1.21 8.98
CA GLY A 85 -6.32 -0.40 8.31
C GLY A 85 -5.92 0.80 9.13
N VAL A 86 -4.70 1.28 8.95
CA VAL A 86 -4.21 2.51 9.56
C VAL A 86 -4.03 3.54 8.45
N PRO A 87 -4.67 4.73 8.54
CA PRO A 87 -4.59 5.71 7.47
C PRO A 87 -3.16 6.20 7.28
N ALA A 88 -2.78 6.38 6.02
CA ALA A 88 -1.51 6.95 5.61
C ALA A 88 -1.72 8.37 5.08
N HIS A 89 -0.91 9.31 5.56
CA HIS A 89 -0.97 10.74 5.21
C HIS A 89 0.32 11.17 4.55
N GLY A 90 0.24 12.11 3.62
CA GLY A 90 1.39 12.69 2.92
C GLY A 90 1.62 12.12 1.53
N LEU A 91 0.77 11.21 1.06
CA LEU A 91 0.90 10.55 -0.25
C LEU A 91 -0.08 11.08 -1.31
N ASP A 92 -0.87 12.11 -1.02
CA ASP A 92 -1.94 12.56 -1.91
C ASP A 92 -1.41 13.08 -3.25
N ASP A 93 -0.38 13.91 -3.26
CA ASP A 93 0.21 14.46 -4.49
C ASP A 93 0.86 13.35 -5.32
N LEU A 94 1.57 12.45 -4.64
CA LEU A 94 2.16 11.28 -5.28
C LEU A 94 1.09 10.39 -5.91
N GLY A 95 0.02 10.14 -5.16
CA GLY A 95 -1.12 9.35 -5.61
C GLY A 95 -1.83 9.97 -6.81
N ALA A 96 -2.01 11.29 -6.81
CA ALA A 96 -2.62 12.01 -7.93
C ALA A 96 -1.75 11.92 -9.20
N ALA A 97 -0.44 12.08 -9.08
CA ALA A 97 0.48 11.98 -10.22
C ALA A 97 0.48 10.57 -10.81
N VAL A 98 0.53 9.55 -9.96
CA VAL A 98 0.48 8.14 -10.38
C VAL A 98 -0.87 7.82 -11.02
N PHE A 99 -1.97 8.28 -10.44
CA PHE A 99 -3.30 8.09 -11.00
C PHE A 99 -3.40 8.66 -12.42
N GLU A 100 -3.01 9.92 -12.59
CA GLU A 100 -3.05 10.60 -13.89
C GLU A 100 -2.21 9.86 -14.94
N ALA A 101 -1.03 9.40 -14.56
CA ALA A 101 -0.13 8.69 -15.47
C ALA A 101 -0.65 7.34 -15.92
N THR A 102 -1.45 6.67 -15.10
CA THR A 102 -1.86 5.28 -15.34
C THR A 102 -3.32 5.11 -15.73
N ALA A 103 -4.16 6.14 -15.55
CA ALA A 103 -5.61 6.06 -15.81
C ALA A 103 -5.97 5.79 -17.27
N GLY A 104 -5.11 6.19 -18.21
CA GLY A 104 -5.29 5.90 -19.64
C GLY A 104 -4.78 4.52 -20.08
N ILE A 105 -4.07 3.81 -19.19
CA ILE A 105 -3.47 2.50 -19.51
C ILE A 105 -4.31 1.36 -18.92
N VAL A 106 -4.80 1.55 -17.70
CA VAL A 106 -5.63 0.56 -17.00
C VAL A 106 -6.94 1.19 -16.52
N PRO A 107 -8.04 0.42 -16.47
CA PRO A 107 -9.31 0.92 -15.97
C PRO A 107 -9.21 1.38 -14.51
N VAL A 108 -10.01 2.39 -14.16
CA VAL A 108 -10.16 2.85 -12.77
C VAL A 108 -11.17 1.94 -12.09
N THR A 109 -10.70 1.16 -11.12
CA THR A 109 -11.52 0.16 -10.42
C THR A 109 -11.81 0.52 -8.97
N HIS A 110 -11.26 1.61 -8.49
CA HIS A 110 -11.42 2.04 -7.09
C HIS A 110 -12.01 3.44 -7.02
N PRO A 111 -12.78 3.76 -5.96
CA PRO A 111 -13.28 5.11 -5.74
C PRO A 111 -12.12 6.13 -5.67
N GLN A 112 -12.38 7.33 -6.19
CA GLN A 112 -11.41 8.43 -6.18
C GLN A 112 -11.95 9.62 -5.38
N PRO A 113 -11.08 10.32 -4.64
CA PRO A 113 -9.66 10.00 -4.43
C PRO A 113 -9.47 8.70 -3.67
N PHE A 114 -8.41 7.97 -4.00
CA PHE A 114 -8.08 6.72 -3.31
C PHE A 114 -7.49 7.04 -1.94
N ARG A 115 -8.03 6.42 -0.90
CA ARG A 115 -7.53 6.56 0.46
C ARG A 115 -6.42 5.55 0.72
N ALA A 116 -5.20 6.05 0.94
CA ALA A 116 -4.07 5.19 1.28
C ALA A 116 -4.15 4.75 2.74
N ASP A 117 -3.91 3.47 2.98
CA ASP A 117 -3.80 2.91 4.32
C ASP A 117 -2.80 1.75 4.34
N LEU A 118 -2.39 1.36 5.56
CA LEU A 118 -1.64 0.14 5.78
C LEU A 118 -2.59 -0.88 6.41
N VAL A 119 -2.80 -2.00 5.73
CA VAL A 119 -3.74 -3.03 6.18
C VAL A 119 -3.06 -3.95 7.19
N LEU A 120 -3.59 -3.98 8.40
CA LEU A 120 -3.09 -4.81 9.50
C LEU A 120 -3.77 -6.19 9.53
N ALA A 121 -5.04 -6.27 9.15
CA ALA A 121 -5.80 -7.52 9.19
C ALA A 121 -6.95 -7.49 8.20
N ARG A 122 -7.39 -8.68 7.81
CA ARG A 122 -8.49 -8.90 6.87
C ARG A 122 -9.43 -9.99 7.38
N GLY A 123 -10.63 -10.03 6.84
CA GLY A 123 -11.65 -11.01 7.18
C GLY A 123 -12.68 -10.41 8.10
N ARG A 124 -13.06 -11.14 9.14
CA ARG A 124 -14.03 -10.65 10.12
C ARG A 124 -13.30 -9.81 11.18
N VAL A 125 -13.38 -8.50 11.07
CA VAL A 125 -12.71 -7.57 11.99
C VAL A 125 -13.64 -7.20 13.13
N PRO A 126 -13.32 -7.58 14.39
CA PRO A 126 -14.10 -7.17 15.56
C PRO A 126 -14.03 -5.65 15.78
N ALA A 127 -15.13 -5.06 16.27
CA ALA A 127 -15.20 -3.63 16.51
C ALA A 127 -14.23 -3.14 17.58
N ASP A 128 -13.84 -3.99 18.52
CA ASP A 128 -12.91 -3.63 19.60
C ASP A 128 -11.46 -3.42 19.14
N LEU A 129 -11.12 -3.84 17.92
CA LEU A 129 -9.79 -3.59 17.33
C LEU A 129 -9.69 -2.19 16.71
N ALA A 130 -10.79 -1.51 16.47
CA ALA A 130 -10.76 -0.12 16.06
C ALA A 130 -10.16 0.74 17.20
N GLY A 131 -9.27 1.68 16.83
CA GLY A 131 -8.60 2.52 17.81
C GLY A 131 -7.27 1.97 18.33
N LEU A 132 -6.82 0.79 17.82
CA LEU A 132 -5.48 0.29 18.12
C LEU A 132 -4.44 1.35 17.77
N PRO A 133 -3.63 1.82 18.75
CA PRO A 133 -2.68 2.91 18.49
C PRO A 133 -1.53 2.46 17.62
N LEU A 134 -1.28 3.23 16.58
CA LEU A 134 -0.08 3.13 15.76
C LEU A 134 0.21 4.52 15.18
N ASP A 135 1.40 5.03 15.39
CA ASP A 135 1.83 6.31 14.84
C ASP A 135 3.29 6.21 14.45
N VAL A 136 3.53 6.04 13.15
CA VAL A 136 4.88 5.92 12.59
C VAL A 136 5.04 6.89 11.43
N ARG A 137 6.28 7.36 11.24
CA ARG A 137 6.65 8.29 10.18
C ARG A 137 7.95 7.85 9.52
N TRP A 138 8.03 8.07 8.23
CA TRP A 138 9.29 7.88 7.50
C TRP A 138 9.30 8.75 6.23
N THR A 139 10.48 8.87 5.63
CA THR A 139 10.63 9.54 4.34
C THR A 139 10.62 8.48 3.24
N VAL A 140 9.71 8.65 2.29
CA VAL A 140 9.60 7.81 1.10
C VAL A 140 10.54 8.36 0.03
N ASP A 141 11.51 7.58 -0.39
CA ASP A 141 12.48 7.93 -1.43
C ASP A 141 12.36 7.09 -2.69
N GLU A 142 11.43 6.15 -2.70
CA GLU A 142 11.09 5.35 -3.88
C GLU A 142 9.66 4.83 -3.80
N VAL A 143 9.06 4.61 -4.96
CA VAL A 143 7.83 3.83 -5.09
C VAL A 143 8.12 2.53 -5.83
N VAL A 144 7.30 1.53 -5.58
CA VAL A 144 7.45 0.21 -6.22
C VAL A 144 6.18 -0.15 -6.98
N LEU A 145 6.36 -0.80 -8.11
CA LEU A 145 5.29 -1.50 -8.80
C LEU A 145 5.30 -2.93 -8.27
N VAL A 146 4.25 -3.29 -7.54
CA VAL A 146 4.17 -4.57 -6.83
C VAL A 146 3.20 -5.49 -7.52
N ALA A 147 3.63 -6.73 -7.80
CA ALA A 147 2.78 -7.80 -8.26
C ALA A 147 2.40 -8.69 -7.06
N ASP A 148 1.10 -8.91 -6.88
CA ASP A 148 0.60 -9.86 -5.90
C ASP A 148 0.60 -11.25 -6.53
N ARG A 149 1.53 -12.08 -6.12
CA ARG A 149 1.69 -13.48 -6.53
C ARG A 149 1.34 -14.43 -5.40
N SER A 150 0.55 -13.96 -4.45
CA SER A 150 0.13 -14.75 -3.30
C SER A 150 -0.73 -15.94 -3.73
N SER A 151 -0.57 -17.04 -3.01
CA SER A 151 -1.50 -18.17 -3.00
C SER A 151 -2.27 -18.16 -1.68
N PRO A 152 -3.37 -18.96 -1.54
CA PRO A 152 -4.12 -19.02 -0.29
C PRO A 152 -3.29 -19.39 0.93
N ARG A 153 -2.15 -20.05 0.74
CA ARG A 153 -1.28 -20.53 1.82
C ARG A 153 0.03 -19.76 1.95
N ALA A 154 0.36 -18.90 0.97
CA ALA A 154 1.65 -18.22 0.94
C ALA A 154 1.49 -16.80 0.39
N PRO A 155 1.41 -15.78 1.27
CA PRO A 155 1.47 -14.39 0.85
C PRO A 155 2.79 -14.10 0.13
N ARG A 156 2.71 -13.52 -1.07
CA ARG A 156 3.89 -13.17 -1.85
C ARG A 156 3.65 -11.91 -2.66
N LEU A 157 4.35 -10.85 -2.30
CA LEU A 157 4.38 -9.60 -3.03
C LEU A 157 5.76 -9.44 -3.66
N ALA A 158 5.80 -9.28 -4.98
CA ALA A 158 7.05 -9.14 -5.73
C ALA A 158 7.17 -7.75 -6.32
N ASP A 159 8.28 -7.08 -6.09
CA ASP A 159 8.59 -5.81 -6.73
C ASP A 159 9.03 -6.07 -8.17
N VAL A 160 8.22 -5.67 -9.15
CA VAL A 160 8.55 -5.82 -10.58
C VAL A 160 9.25 -4.59 -11.13
N ALA A 161 9.11 -3.45 -10.49
CA ALA A 161 9.84 -2.22 -10.83
C ALA A 161 10.00 -1.34 -9.60
N VAL A 162 11.09 -0.58 -9.57
CA VAL A 162 11.37 0.41 -8.53
C VAL A 162 11.57 1.77 -9.21
N VAL A 163 10.90 2.79 -8.69
CA VAL A 163 10.99 4.16 -9.20
C VAL A 163 11.51 5.06 -8.10
N PRO A 164 12.76 5.53 -8.19
CA PRO A 164 13.31 6.43 -7.18
C PRO A 164 12.68 7.81 -7.27
N LEU A 165 12.55 8.47 -6.11
CA LEU A 165 12.14 9.86 -5.98
C LEU A 165 13.38 10.72 -5.78
N ARG A 166 13.76 11.46 -6.82
CA ARG A 166 14.96 12.29 -6.84
C ARG A 166 14.57 13.70 -7.26
N GLY A 167 14.52 14.56 -6.28
CA GLY A 167 14.25 15.97 -6.49
C GLY A 167 15.49 16.76 -6.82
#